data_6fdf6ca3d356b9ec10d2f13661d3cd01
#
_entry.id   6fdf6ca3d356b9ec10d2f13661d3cd01
#
_cell.length_a   1.000
_cell.length_b   1.000
_cell.length_c   1.000
_cell.angle_alpha   90.00
_cell.angle_beta   90.00
_cell.angle_gamma   90.00
#
_symmetry.space_group_name_H-M   'P 1'
#
loop_
_entity.id
_entity.type
_entity.pdbx_description
1 polymer ?
#
loop_
_entity_poly.entity_id
_entity_poly.type
_entity_poly.pdbx_seq_one_letter_code
_entity_poly.pdbx_strand_id
1 'polypeptide(L)'
;MFVEIRGIDDFKEALGYVAKYYSYEALEELYEIYEDQDPDGVIDMQEVNARWAEYKSGYDAALDYGYDNVKDFMAGYEGFVLGLENGNYLVEQV
;
A
#
# COMPACT_ATOMS: atom_id res chain seq x y z
N MET A 1 -12.06 -10.50 5.34
CA MET A 1 -13.42 -10.25 4.80
C MET A 1 -13.32 -9.83 3.34
N PHE A 2 -14.11 -10.45 2.49
CA PHE A 2 -14.13 -10.12 1.06
C PHE A 2 -15.28 -9.16 0.76
N VAL A 3 -14.96 -8.10 0.03
CA VAL A 3 -15.91 -7.04 -0.29
C VAL A 3 -15.82 -6.75 -1.79
N GLU A 4 -16.96 -6.60 -2.45
CA GLU A 4 -17.02 -6.19 -3.84
C GLU A 4 -16.76 -4.69 -3.94
N ILE A 5 -15.73 -4.30 -4.70
CA ILE A 5 -15.27 -2.92 -4.83
C ILE A 5 -15.49 -2.47 -6.28
N ARG A 6 -16.22 -1.38 -6.48
CA ARG A 6 -16.54 -0.86 -7.81
C ARG A 6 -15.83 0.44 -8.17
N GLY A 7 -15.09 1.00 -7.22
CA GLY A 7 -14.34 2.22 -7.42
C GLY A 7 -13.55 2.58 -6.19
N ILE A 8 -12.76 3.64 -6.27
CA ILE A 8 -11.91 4.05 -5.15
C ILE A 8 -12.72 4.45 -3.92
N ASP A 9 -13.89 5.03 -4.09
CA ASP A 9 -14.73 5.43 -2.96
C ASP A 9 -15.24 4.20 -2.20
N ASP A 10 -15.62 3.14 -2.90
CA ASP A 10 -16.00 1.88 -2.27
C ASP A 10 -14.81 1.27 -1.52
N PHE A 11 -13.62 1.37 -2.09
CA PHE A 11 -12.40 0.87 -1.47
C PHE A 11 -12.11 1.59 -0.15
N LYS A 12 -12.19 2.92 -0.15
CA LYS A 12 -12.00 3.73 1.06
C LYS A 12 -13.04 3.39 2.12
N GLU A 13 -14.29 3.26 1.72
CA GLU A 13 -15.38 2.94 2.63
C GLU A 13 -15.22 1.56 3.25
N ALA A 14 -14.79 0.58 2.45
CA ALA A 14 -14.55 -0.79 2.92
C ALA A 14 -13.38 -0.87 3.91
N LEU A 15 -12.35 -0.04 3.75
CA LEU A 15 -11.25 0.05 4.72
C LEU A 15 -11.71 0.65 6.04
N GLY A 16 -12.76 1.49 6.02
CA GLY A 16 -13.26 2.12 7.21
C GLY A 16 -12.26 3.11 7.81
N TYR A 17 -12.12 3.11 9.13
CA TYR A 17 -11.21 4.05 9.79
C TYR A 17 -9.73 3.82 9.43
N VAL A 18 -9.38 2.64 8.95
CA VAL A 18 -8.00 2.33 8.53
C VAL A 18 -7.58 3.17 7.33
N ALA A 19 -8.53 3.59 6.49
CA ALA A 19 -8.23 4.43 5.32
C ALA A 19 -7.51 5.72 5.69
N LYS A 20 -7.72 6.24 6.89
CA LYS A 20 -7.06 7.48 7.35
C LYS A 20 -5.55 7.33 7.58
N TYR A 21 -5.05 6.09 7.66
CA TYR A 21 -3.61 5.85 7.80
C TYR A 21 -2.88 5.93 6.47
N TYR A 22 -3.61 6.06 5.36
CA TYR A 22 -3.05 6.15 4.02
C TYR A 22 -3.36 7.50 3.39
N SER A 23 -2.41 8.02 2.63
CA SER A 23 -2.67 9.21 1.81
C SER A 23 -3.60 8.84 0.66
N TYR A 24 -4.19 9.84 0.00
CA TYR A 24 -5.04 9.60 -1.16
C TYR A 24 -4.27 8.88 -2.27
N GLU A 25 -3.01 9.28 -2.49
CA GLU A 25 -2.15 8.66 -3.48
C GLU A 25 -1.88 7.18 -3.17
N ALA A 26 -1.68 6.84 -1.89
CA ALA A 26 -1.52 5.46 -1.48
C ALA A 26 -2.79 4.64 -1.72
N LEU A 27 -3.95 5.23 -1.41
CA LEU A 27 -5.23 4.55 -1.63
C LEU A 27 -5.48 4.29 -3.11
N GLU A 28 -5.15 5.24 -3.99
CA GLU A 28 -5.27 5.04 -5.44
C GLU A 28 -4.39 3.89 -5.93
N GLU A 29 -3.15 3.84 -5.47
CA GLU A 29 -2.21 2.79 -5.88
C GLU A 29 -2.65 1.42 -5.36
N LEU A 30 -3.09 1.34 -4.11
CA LEU A 30 -3.61 0.10 -3.54
C LEU A 30 -4.83 -0.39 -4.31
N TYR A 31 -5.74 0.52 -4.63
CA TYR A 31 -6.93 0.18 -5.40
C TYR A 31 -6.55 -0.39 -6.77
N GLU A 32 -5.61 0.23 -7.47
CA GLU A 32 -5.14 -0.23 -8.77
C GLU A 32 -4.49 -1.62 -8.69
N ILE A 33 -3.67 -1.84 -7.67
CA ILE A 33 -3.00 -3.13 -7.47
C ILE A 33 -4.03 -4.26 -7.31
N TYR A 34 -5.03 -4.05 -6.45
CA TYR A 34 -6.03 -5.07 -6.19
C TYR A 34 -7.03 -5.21 -7.34
N GLU A 35 -7.32 -4.15 -8.05
CA GLU A 35 -8.15 -4.21 -9.26
C GLU A 35 -7.50 -5.08 -10.33
N ASP A 36 -6.18 -4.96 -10.51
CA ASP A 36 -5.43 -5.78 -11.47
C ASP A 36 -5.39 -7.25 -11.07
N GLN A 37 -5.26 -7.53 -9.77
CA GLN A 37 -5.21 -8.91 -9.27
C GLN A 37 -6.57 -9.57 -9.28
N ASP A 38 -7.62 -8.82 -8.98
CA ASP A 38 -8.99 -9.32 -8.88
C ASP A 38 -9.94 -8.49 -9.75
N PRO A 39 -9.97 -8.75 -11.07
CA PRO A 39 -10.83 -7.98 -11.98
C PRO A 39 -12.33 -8.07 -11.65
N ASP A 40 -12.75 -9.07 -10.89
CA ASP A 40 -14.12 -9.21 -10.43
C ASP A 40 -14.49 -8.20 -9.34
N GLY A 41 -13.51 -7.48 -8.82
CA GLY A 41 -13.74 -6.44 -7.82
C GLY A 41 -13.94 -6.97 -6.40
N VAL A 42 -13.61 -8.24 -6.15
CA VAL A 42 -13.73 -8.84 -4.82
C VAL A 42 -12.37 -8.80 -4.13
N ILE A 43 -12.27 -8.04 -3.04
CA ILE A 43 -11.01 -7.77 -2.36
C ILE A 43 -11.12 -8.20 -0.90
N ASP A 44 -10.05 -8.87 -0.40
CA ASP A 44 -9.94 -9.18 1.02
C ASP A 44 -9.38 -7.98 1.77
N MET A 45 -10.25 -7.27 2.48
CA MET A 45 -9.89 -6.04 3.18
C MET A 45 -8.94 -6.28 4.35
N GLN A 46 -8.98 -7.46 4.96
CA GLN A 46 -8.02 -7.79 6.02
C GLN A 46 -6.60 -7.95 5.46
N GLU A 47 -6.50 -8.54 4.28
CA GLU A 47 -5.21 -8.69 3.60
C GLU A 47 -4.61 -7.31 3.26
N VAL A 48 -5.41 -6.40 2.74
CA VAL A 48 -4.95 -5.04 2.43
C VAL A 48 -4.36 -4.39 3.67
N ASN A 49 -5.10 -4.41 4.76
CA ASN A 49 -4.67 -3.76 6.00
C ASN A 49 -3.41 -4.40 6.59
N ALA A 50 -3.28 -5.72 6.48
CA ALA A 50 -2.16 -6.44 7.08
C ALA A 50 -0.89 -6.40 6.23
N ARG A 51 -1.03 -6.18 4.92
CA ARG A 51 0.08 -6.35 3.97
C ARG A 51 0.83 -5.06 3.66
N TRP A 52 0.22 -3.89 3.84
CA TRP A 52 0.78 -2.64 3.34
C TRP A 52 1.03 -1.63 4.44
N ALA A 53 2.08 -0.83 4.28
CA ALA A 53 2.38 0.30 5.14
C ALA A 53 2.84 1.48 4.29
N GLU A 54 2.47 2.68 4.69
CA GLU A 54 2.91 3.91 4.04
C GLU A 54 3.92 4.63 4.91
N TYR A 55 5.03 5.07 4.32
CA TYR A 55 6.08 5.83 4.99
C TYR A 55 6.19 7.21 4.36
N LYS A 56 6.57 8.20 5.16
CA LYS A 56 6.69 9.59 4.70
C LYS A 56 7.84 9.80 3.74
N SER A 57 8.85 8.93 3.76
CA SER A 57 9.97 9.00 2.84
C SER A 57 10.56 7.61 2.63
N GLY A 58 11.31 7.45 1.55
CA GLY A 58 12.03 6.21 1.30
C GLY A 58 13.07 5.93 2.38
N TYR A 59 13.68 6.98 2.91
CA TYR A 59 14.67 6.85 3.98
C TYR A 59 14.06 6.28 5.26
N ASP A 60 12.89 6.78 5.66
CA ASP A 60 12.17 6.27 6.84
C ASP A 60 11.83 4.79 6.66
N ALA A 61 11.36 4.41 5.47
CA ALA A 61 11.07 3.02 5.16
C ALA A 61 12.33 2.16 5.24
N ALA A 62 13.43 2.61 4.64
CA ALA A 62 14.68 1.88 4.63
C ALA A 62 15.19 1.61 6.04
N LEU A 63 15.17 2.62 6.90
CA LEU A 63 15.62 2.47 8.29
C LEU A 63 14.77 1.47 9.05
N ASP A 64 13.45 1.51 8.84
CA ASP A 64 12.53 0.61 9.56
C ASP A 64 12.78 -0.85 9.21
N TYR A 65 13.25 -1.13 7.99
CA TYR A 65 13.55 -2.48 7.53
C TYR A 65 15.04 -2.85 7.66
N GLY A 66 15.84 -2.01 8.32
CA GLY A 66 17.23 -2.31 8.62
C GLY A 66 18.24 -1.99 7.53
N TYR A 67 17.89 -1.13 6.59
CA TYR A 67 18.79 -0.68 5.53
C TYR A 67 19.33 0.70 5.84
N ASP A 68 20.55 0.99 5.39
CA ASP A 68 21.22 2.26 5.65
C ASP A 68 20.75 3.38 4.72
N ASN A 69 20.23 3.02 3.54
CA ASN A 69 19.78 4.00 2.55
C ASN A 69 18.70 3.41 1.64
N VAL A 70 18.03 4.31 0.91
CA VAL A 70 16.92 3.94 0.02
C VAL A 70 17.38 3.03 -1.11
N LYS A 71 18.56 3.29 -1.67
CA LYS A 71 19.09 2.52 -2.80
C LYS A 71 19.25 1.05 -2.43
N ASP A 72 19.87 0.78 -1.28
CA ASP A 72 20.07 -0.59 -0.81
C ASP A 72 18.74 -1.26 -0.46
N PHE A 73 17.82 -0.49 0.14
CA PHE A 73 16.48 -0.98 0.44
C PHE A 73 15.74 -1.41 -0.82
N MET A 74 15.70 -0.55 -1.83
CA MET A 74 15.00 -0.86 -3.08
C MET A 74 15.63 -2.04 -3.82
N ALA A 75 16.94 -2.22 -3.70
CA ALA A 75 17.65 -3.30 -4.37
C ALA A 75 17.52 -4.65 -3.64
N GLY A 76 17.43 -4.64 -2.32
CA GLY A 76 17.51 -5.85 -1.51
C GLY A 76 16.23 -6.32 -0.86
N TYR A 77 15.22 -5.45 -0.78
CA TYR A 77 13.98 -5.82 -0.12
C TYR A 77 13.14 -6.76 -1.01
N GLU A 78 12.62 -7.83 -0.42
CA GLU A 78 11.86 -8.85 -1.15
C GLU A 78 10.44 -8.43 -1.50
N GLY A 79 9.84 -7.53 -0.73
CA GLY A 79 8.49 -7.06 -0.96
C GLY A 79 8.41 -5.95 -1.99
N PHE A 80 7.19 -5.56 -2.31
CA PHE A 80 6.93 -4.49 -3.26
C PHE A 80 7.14 -3.14 -2.60
N VAL A 81 7.85 -2.23 -3.26
CA VAL A 81 8.10 -0.86 -2.78
C VAL A 81 7.75 0.10 -3.89
N LEU A 82 6.87 1.05 -3.60
CA LEU A 82 6.39 2.00 -4.58
C LEU A 82 6.51 3.43 -4.08
N GLY A 83 7.21 4.29 -4.83
CA GLY A 83 7.25 5.72 -4.56
C GLY A 83 5.98 6.39 -5.04
N LEU A 84 5.38 7.22 -4.20
CA LEU A 84 4.14 7.93 -4.49
C LEU A 84 4.43 9.35 -4.97
N GLU A 85 3.46 9.95 -5.67
CA GLU A 85 3.61 11.31 -6.20
C GLU A 85 3.81 12.36 -5.10
N ASN A 86 3.27 12.11 -3.91
CA ASN A 86 3.43 13.01 -2.78
C ASN A 86 4.78 12.88 -2.05
N GLY A 87 5.67 12.00 -2.53
CA GLY A 87 6.96 11.74 -1.91
C GLY A 87 6.96 10.63 -0.86
N ASN A 88 5.79 10.13 -0.51
CA ASN A 88 5.68 9.00 0.42
C ASN A 88 6.01 7.69 -0.30
N TYR A 89 6.24 6.64 0.47
CA TYR A 89 6.51 5.30 -0.05
C TYR A 89 5.51 4.31 0.52
N LEU A 90 4.98 3.46 -0.36
CA LEU A 90 4.08 2.38 0.00
C LEU A 90 4.86 1.08 -0.06
N VAL A 91 4.87 0.32 1.03
CA VAL A 91 5.70 -0.86 1.18
C VAL A 91 4.84 -2.07 1.51
N GLU A 92 5.02 -3.14 0.74
CA GLU A 92 4.41 -4.43 1.03
C GLU A 92 5.17 -5.11 2.16
N GLN A 93 4.47 -5.46 3.23
CA GLN A 93 5.08 -6.16 4.36
C GLN A 93 5.13 -7.65 4.08
N VAL A 94 6.31 -8.19 4.02
CA VAL A 94 6.56 -9.61 3.75
C VAL A 94 7.21 -10.31 4.93
#